data_7d792b9dff7acc080e204e1b8b6cfe8a
#
_entry.id   7d792b9dff7acc080e204e1b8b6cfe8a
#
_cell.length_a   1.000
_cell.length_b   1.000
_cell.length_c   1.000
_cell.angle_alpha   90.00
_cell.angle_beta   90.00
_cell.angle_gamma   90.00
#
_symmetry.space_group_name_H-M   'P 1'
#
loop_
_entity.id
_entity.type
_entity.pdbx_description
1 polymer ?
#
loop_
_entity_poly.entity_id
_entity_poly.type
_entity_poly.pdbx_seq_one_letter_code
_entity_poly.pdbx_strand_id
1 'polypeptide(L)'
;MMIKSTSRGNRINYIDNLRWICVFLLIPYHAAMSYNIWGEDFYLIFEPSKPIAALVLFCSPWLMPLMFLVAGVSASFSLKKRGYLGFIKERFIKLGGAFILGVLLITPVLSYFADVTHNGYIGNYFEHYKVFFTRITDLTGNDGGFAVAHMWFLPVLMIISIEACVVIKIVEIIPVKKREGLGLICFIALTLASIATFKIRLFGEPVHTYFFLFLLGYYFYSDKNYIEKIKKLKWFIVPLFLISTALYVYLVEYTEGFYQFTTVCNYLAFILGVPAIFCLGSLWLDFRNDVTGFFSEISYLYYIIHFPILVFWQYALDKIGMNHTGNFFVAILLSVSITLTFCVMYKRIKRHLAAKLQRS
;
A
#
# COMPACT_ATOMS: atom_id res chain seq x y z
N MET A 1 27.89 -26.73 -14.76
CA MET A 1 27.09 -26.05 -15.79
C MET A 1 26.76 -24.66 -15.28
N MET A 2 27.58 -23.65 -15.61
CA MET A 2 27.46 -22.27 -15.12
C MET A 2 26.24 -21.62 -15.78
N ILE A 3 25.23 -21.28 -14.99
CA ILE A 3 24.08 -20.48 -15.44
C ILE A 3 24.58 -19.04 -15.63
N LYS A 4 24.65 -18.60 -16.88
CA LYS A 4 24.95 -17.21 -17.26
C LYS A 4 24.01 -16.26 -16.52
N SER A 5 24.56 -15.49 -15.59
CA SER A 5 23.96 -14.31 -15.00
C SER A 5 23.76 -13.27 -16.11
N THR A 6 22.57 -13.23 -16.69
CA THR A 6 22.17 -12.09 -17.52
C THR A 6 22.12 -10.86 -16.62
N SER A 7 22.95 -9.87 -16.93
CA SER A 7 23.01 -8.56 -16.28
C SER A 7 21.62 -7.89 -16.24
N ARG A 8 20.85 -8.16 -15.18
CA ARG A 8 19.69 -7.35 -14.83
C ARG A 8 20.22 -6.05 -14.24
N GLY A 9 20.06 -4.95 -14.98
CA GLY A 9 20.48 -3.62 -14.56
C GLY A 9 20.09 -3.30 -13.11
N ASN A 10 20.83 -2.42 -12.46
CA ASN A 10 20.83 -1.98 -11.05
C ASN A 10 19.47 -2.05 -10.35
N ARG A 11 19.03 -3.25 -9.98
CA ARG A 11 17.82 -3.48 -9.19
C ARG A 11 18.21 -3.37 -7.72
N ILE A 12 17.52 -2.51 -6.99
CA ILE A 12 17.77 -2.31 -5.57
C ILE A 12 16.89 -3.30 -4.81
N ASN A 13 17.50 -4.32 -4.20
CA ASN A 13 16.77 -5.45 -3.62
C ASN A 13 15.86 -5.03 -2.45
N TYR A 14 16.33 -4.14 -1.58
CA TYR A 14 15.52 -3.71 -0.44
C TYR A 14 14.24 -2.95 -0.85
N ILE A 15 14.20 -2.29 -2.01
CA ILE A 15 12.99 -1.64 -2.53
C ILE A 15 11.92 -2.68 -2.89
N ASP A 16 12.34 -3.76 -3.55
CA ASP A 16 11.44 -4.87 -3.86
C ASP A 16 10.99 -5.60 -2.60
N ASN A 17 11.90 -5.76 -1.63
CA ASN A 17 11.60 -6.41 -0.34
C ASN A 17 10.65 -5.57 0.51
N LEU A 18 10.87 -4.27 0.64
CA LEU A 18 9.92 -3.37 1.32
C LEU A 18 8.53 -3.44 0.69
N ARG A 19 8.45 -3.43 -0.65
CA ARG A 19 7.17 -3.47 -1.35
C ARG A 19 6.37 -4.73 -1.04
N TRP A 20 6.96 -5.92 -1.15
CA TRP A 20 6.21 -7.13 -0.89
C TRP A 20 5.87 -7.28 0.60
N ILE A 21 6.75 -6.87 1.52
CA ILE A 21 6.46 -6.87 2.97
C ILE A 21 5.26 -5.96 3.27
N CYS A 22 5.23 -4.72 2.75
CA CYS A 22 4.09 -3.83 2.93
C CYS A 22 2.79 -4.43 2.36
N VAL A 23 2.84 -5.08 1.21
CA VAL A 23 1.67 -5.74 0.61
C VAL A 23 1.17 -6.92 1.47
N PHE A 24 2.07 -7.71 2.06
CA PHE A 24 1.68 -8.81 2.94
C PHE A 24 1.11 -8.31 4.26
N LEU A 25 1.58 -7.17 4.74
CA LEU A 25 1.05 -6.52 5.95
C LEU A 25 -0.39 -6.03 5.79
N LEU A 26 -0.90 -5.89 4.55
CA LEU A 26 -2.28 -5.49 4.31
C LEU A 26 -3.32 -6.48 4.84
N ILE A 27 -3.03 -7.81 4.84
CA ILE A 27 -3.99 -8.78 5.40
C ILE A 27 -4.22 -8.55 6.89
N PRO A 28 -3.20 -8.58 7.77
CA PRO A 28 -3.44 -8.30 9.19
C PRO A 28 -3.95 -6.87 9.44
N TYR A 29 -3.55 -5.89 8.63
CA TYR A 29 -4.05 -4.52 8.71
C TYR A 29 -5.56 -4.45 8.44
N HIS A 30 -6.03 -5.00 7.31
CA HIS A 30 -7.45 -5.01 6.97
C HIS A 30 -8.26 -5.91 7.91
N ALA A 31 -7.69 -7.01 8.38
CA ALA A 31 -8.33 -7.84 9.40
C ALA A 31 -8.61 -7.04 10.69
N ALA A 32 -7.64 -6.23 11.11
CA ALA A 32 -7.73 -5.41 12.32
C ALA A 32 -8.72 -4.24 12.19
N MET A 33 -8.94 -3.72 10.98
CA MET A 33 -9.93 -2.66 10.73
C MET A 33 -11.35 -3.06 11.16
N SER A 34 -11.71 -4.32 11.03
CA SER A 34 -13.02 -4.83 11.49
C SER A 34 -13.23 -4.77 13.02
N TYR A 35 -12.15 -4.52 13.79
CA TYR A 35 -12.16 -4.43 15.26
C TYR A 35 -11.79 -3.02 15.74
N ASN A 36 -11.94 -2.01 14.90
CA ASN A 36 -11.55 -0.64 15.22
C ASN A 36 -12.34 -0.08 16.40
N ILE A 37 -11.70 0.82 17.17
CA ILE A 37 -12.26 1.42 18.39
C ILE A 37 -12.75 2.85 18.18
N TRP A 38 -12.56 3.41 16.98
CA TRP A 38 -12.93 4.80 16.66
C TRP A 38 -14.23 4.92 15.88
N GLY A 39 -14.97 3.80 15.70
CA GLY A 39 -16.32 3.79 15.14
C GLY A 39 -16.37 4.04 13.62
N GLU A 40 -15.30 3.75 12.90
CA GLU A 40 -15.29 3.82 11.44
C GLU A 40 -15.97 2.59 10.85
N ASP A 41 -16.90 2.80 9.91
CA ASP A 41 -17.54 1.72 9.19
C ASP A 41 -16.52 0.94 8.35
N PHE A 42 -16.70 -0.37 8.31
CA PHE A 42 -15.88 -1.28 7.53
C PHE A 42 -16.74 -2.45 7.01
N TYR A 43 -16.28 -3.19 6.03
CA TYR A 43 -17.05 -4.28 5.38
C TYR A 43 -17.66 -5.30 6.34
N LEU A 44 -16.97 -5.53 7.45
CA LEU A 44 -17.48 -6.29 8.60
C LEU A 44 -17.10 -5.53 9.87
N ILE A 45 -18.02 -5.45 10.81
CA ILE A 45 -17.79 -4.81 12.11
C ILE A 45 -17.95 -5.86 13.18
N PHE A 46 -16.92 -6.02 13.98
CA PHE A 46 -16.89 -6.86 15.16
C PHE A 46 -16.79 -6.03 16.43
N GLU A 47 -16.85 -6.69 17.57
CA GLU A 47 -16.66 -6.05 18.84
C GLU A 47 -15.27 -5.35 18.91
N PRO A 48 -15.20 -4.04 19.26
CA PRO A 48 -13.96 -3.29 19.29
C PRO A 48 -12.90 -3.92 20.17
N SER A 49 -11.65 -3.98 19.68
CA SER A 49 -10.54 -4.57 20.41
C SER A 49 -9.30 -3.68 20.35
N LYS A 50 -8.93 -3.05 21.47
CA LYS A 50 -7.75 -2.20 21.57
C LYS A 50 -6.47 -2.89 21.08
N PRO A 51 -6.10 -4.11 21.55
CA PRO A 51 -4.87 -4.77 21.08
C PRO A 51 -4.84 -5.06 19.57
N ILE A 52 -6.01 -5.33 18.97
CA ILE A 52 -6.10 -5.58 17.52
C ILE A 52 -6.06 -4.25 16.78
N ALA A 53 -6.81 -3.23 17.24
CA ALA A 53 -6.86 -1.89 16.66
C ALA A 53 -5.49 -1.18 16.68
N ALA A 54 -4.65 -1.45 17.70
CA ALA A 54 -3.29 -0.93 17.80
C ALA A 54 -2.45 -1.20 16.55
N LEU A 55 -2.66 -2.33 15.88
CA LEU A 55 -1.96 -2.66 14.63
C LEU A 55 -2.28 -1.66 13.51
N VAL A 56 -3.55 -1.26 13.40
CA VAL A 56 -3.97 -0.25 12.42
C VAL A 56 -3.33 1.09 12.74
N LEU A 57 -3.43 1.54 13.99
CA LEU A 57 -2.85 2.81 14.44
C LEU A 57 -1.33 2.85 14.25
N PHE A 58 -0.65 1.73 14.48
CA PHE A 58 0.78 1.62 14.23
C PHE A 58 1.13 1.74 12.73
N CYS A 59 0.35 1.11 11.86
CA CYS A 59 0.66 1.03 10.43
C CYS A 59 0.19 2.25 9.62
N SER A 60 -0.97 2.82 9.94
CA SER A 60 -1.63 3.88 9.16
C SER A 60 -0.75 5.10 8.86
N PRO A 61 0.08 5.61 9.79
CA PRO A 61 0.85 6.82 9.51
C PRO A 61 1.93 6.64 8.43
N TRP A 62 2.46 5.44 8.23
CA TRP A 62 3.62 5.24 7.37
C TRP A 62 3.44 4.23 6.22
N LEU A 63 2.51 3.28 6.32
CA LEU A 63 2.41 2.15 5.39
C LEU A 63 2.14 2.59 3.95
N MET A 64 1.04 3.31 3.71
CA MET A 64 0.72 3.82 2.38
C MET A 64 1.65 4.96 1.94
N PRO A 65 2.01 5.94 2.79
CA PRO A 65 3.05 6.91 2.52
C PRO A 65 4.36 6.29 2.01
N LEU A 66 4.85 5.24 2.66
CA LEU A 66 6.05 4.51 2.23
C LEU A 66 5.89 3.85 0.86
N MET A 67 4.72 3.29 0.56
CA MET A 67 4.46 2.67 -0.74
C MET A 67 4.55 3.66 -1.90
N PHE A 68 4.05 4.90 -1.73
CA PHE A 68 4.19 5.95 -2.74
C PHE A 68 5.63 6.45 -2.87
N LEU A 69 6.36 6.60 -1.77
CA LEU A 69 7.79 6.92 -1.80
C LEU A 69 8.60 5.84 -2.56
N VAL A 70 8.40 4.57 -2.24
CA VAL A 70 9.03 3.42 -2.91
C VAL A 70 8.64 3.35 -4.39
N ALA A 71 7.41 3.73 -4.75
CA ALA A 71 6.98 3.83 -6.14
C ALA A 71 7.75 4.94 -6.89
N GLY A 72 8.01 6.08 -6.24
CA GLY A 72 8.84 7.17 -6.76
C GLY A 72 10.28 6.74 -7.00
N VAL A 73 10.89 6.04 -6.04
CA VAL A 73 12.23 5.42 -6.23
C VAL A 73 12.26 4.51 -7.45
N SER A 74 11.25 3.65 -7.58
CA SER A 74 11.16 2.72 -8.72
C SER A 74 10.93 3.44 -10.05
N ALA A 75 10.21 4.57 -10.03
CA ALA A 75 9.98 5.40 -11.22
C ALA A 75 11.27 6.01 -11.74
N SER A 76 12.23 6.41 -10.87
CA SER A 76 13.51 6.99 -11.30
C SER A 76 14.33 6.03 -12.19
N PHE A 77 14.28 4.73 -11.89
CA PHE A 77 14.94 3.71 -12.73
C PHE A 77 14.13 3.36 -13.97
N SER A 78 12.81 3.33 -13.84
CA SER A 78 11.91 2.96 -14.94
C SER A 78 11.88 4.01 -16.05
N LEU A 79 11.82 5.29 -15.71
CA LEU A 79 11.87 6.41 -16.65
C LEU A 79 13.18 6.45 -17.43
N LYS A 80 14.32 6.27 -16.75
CA LYS A 80 15.64 6.18 -17.41
C LYS A 80 15.73 5.05 -18.43
N LYS A 81 15.04 3.93 -18.17
CA LYS A 81 15.06 2.74 -19.05
C LYS A 81 14.11 2.83 -20.25
N ARG A 82 12.93 3.42 -20.08
CA ARG A 82 11.81 3.33 -21.06
C ARG A 82 11.41 4.67 -21.66
N GLY A 83 11.90 5.79 -21.13
CA GLY A 83 11.43 7.13 -21.45
C GLY A 83 10.00 7.39 -20.95
N TYR A 84 9.52 8.62 -21.14
CA TYR A 84 8.23 9.08 -20.62
C TYR A 84 7.04 8.32 -21.19
N LEU A 85 6.95 8.21 -22.53
CA LEU A 85 5.84 7.54 -23.19
C LEU A 85 5.76 6.05 -22.85
N GLY A 86 6.90 5.37 -22.83
CA GLY A 86 6.96 3.95 -22.45
C GLY A 86 6.57 3.72 -21.00
N PHE A 87 6.96 4.63 -20.10
CA PHE A 87 6.58 4.58 -18.69
C PHE A 87 5.08 4.80 -18.49
N ILE A 88 4.49 5.85 -19.10
CA ILE A 88 3.06 6.16 -19.00
C ILE A 88 2.23 5.00 -19.58
N LYS A 89 2.58 4.50 -20.77
CA LYS A 89 1.89 3.34 -21.39
C LYS A 89 1.89 2.13 -20.47
N GLU A 90 3.02 1.84 -19.84
CA GLU A 90 3.11 0.71 -18.88
C GLU A 90 2.19 0.93 -17.67
N ARG A 91 2.12 2.17 -17.12
CA ARG A 91 1.22 2.51 -16.02
C ARG A 91 -0.24 2.29 -16.40
N PHE A 92 -0.67 2.79 -17.55
CA PHE A 92 -2.04 2.58 -18.01
C PHE A 92 -2.38 1.10 -18.17
N ILE A 93 -1.53 0.31 -18.80
CA ILE A 93 -1.80 -1.12 -19.03
C ILE A 93 -1.81 -1.89 -17.70
N LYS A 94 -0.79 -1.69 -16.85
CA LYS A 94 -0.65 -2.49 -15.63
C LYS A 94 -1.58 -2.03 -14.50
N LEU A 95 -1.65 -0.72 -14.23
CA LEU A 95 -2.47 -0.22 -13.14
C LEU A 95 -3.92 -0.02 -13.57
N GLY A 96 -4.15 0.62 -14.72
CA GLY A 96 -5.51 0.86 -15.23
C GLY A 96 -6.24 -0.43 -15.58
N GLY A 97 -5.59 -1.35 -16.30
CA GLY A 97 -6.19 -2.65 -16.62
C GLY A 97 -6.54 -3.47 -15.39
N ALA A 98 -5.62 -3.54 -14.41
CA ALA A 98 -5.88 -4.26 -13.16
C ALA A 98 -6.97 -3.57 -12.30
N PHE A 99 -7.02 -2.24 -12.30
CA PHE A 99 -8.07 -1.48 -11.62
C PHE A 99 -9.45 -1.79 -12.18
N ILE A 100 -9.62 -1.71 -13.52
CA ILE A 100 -10.90 -2.00 -14.17
C ILE A 100 -11.34 -3.44 -13.87
N LEU A 101 -10.45 -4.43 -14.06
CA LEU A 101 -10.78 -5.82 -13.77
C LEU A 101 -11.05 -6.04 -12.27
N GLY A 102 -10.32 -5.36 -11.38
CA GLY A 102 -10.54 -5.42 -9.95
C GLY A 102 -11.89 -4.88 -9.52
N VAL A 103 -12.30 -3.72 -10.05
CA VAL A 103 -13.61 -3.12 -9.77
C VAL A 103 -14.74 -3.98 -10.33
N LEU A 104 -14.54 -4.65 -11.46
CA LEU A 104 -15.58 -5.49 -12.05
C LEU A 104 -15.69 -6.87 -11.38
N LEU A 105 -14.59 -7.45 -10.87
CA LEU A 105 -14.59 -8.86 -10.46
C LEU A 105 -14.27 -9.06 -8.96
N ILE A 106 -13.53 -8.14 -8.34
CA ILE A 106 -12.99 -8.27 -7.00
C ILE A 106 -13.77 -7.47 -5.98
N THR A 107 -14.01 -6.18 -6.25
CA THR A 107 -14.69 -5.31 -5.28
C THR A 107 -16.18 -5.62 -5.10
N PRO A 108 -16.94 -6.19 -6.07
CA PRO A 108 -18.32 -6.62 -5.83
C PRO A 108 -18.44 -7.68 -4.71
N VAL A 109 -17.39 -8.49 -4.49
CA VAL A 109 -17.38 -9.46 -3.39
C VAL A 109 -17.38 -8.75 -2.04
N LEU A 110 -16.58 -7.70 -1.89
CA LEU A 110 -16.50 -6.91 -0.66
C LEU A 110 -17.82 -6.19 -0.39
N SER A 111 -18.37 -5.52 -1.41
CA SER A 111 -19.66 -4.85 -1.35
C SER A 111 -20.80 -5.81 -0.99
N TYR A 112 -20.79 -7.03 -1.53
CA TYR A 112 -21.79 -8.05 -1.19
C TYR A 112 -21.79 -8.36 0.31
N PHE A 113 -20.63 -8.59 0.91
CA PHE A 113 -20.55 -8.86 2.35
C PHE A 113 -20.95 -7.65 3.18
N ALA A 114 -20.59 -6.43 2.80
CA ALA A 114 -21.02 -5.23 3.45
C ALA A 114 -22.56 -5.06 3.39
N ASP A 115 -23.17 -5.26 2.22
CA ASP A 115 -24.62 -5.18 2.08
C ASP A 115 -25.36 -6.26 2.87
N VAL A 116 -24.83 -7.48 2.95
CA VAL A 116 -25.40 -8.56 3.77
C VAL A 116 -25.34 -8.23 5.27
N THR A 117 -24.24 -7.62 5.72
CA THR A 117 -24.03 -7.35 7.15
C THR A 117 -24.64 -6.04 7.63
N HIS A 118 -24.57 -4.98 6.84
CA HIS A 118 -25.02 -3.63 7.23
C HIS A 118 -26.43 -3.30 6.72
N ASN A 119 -26.78 -3.77 5.51
CA ASN A 119 -28.01 -3.37 4.85
C ASN A 119 -29.08 -4.47 4.79
N GLY A 120 -28.82 -5.61 5.44
CA GLY A 120 -29.77 -6.73 5.48
C GLY A 120 -30.07 -7.34 4.10
N TYR A 121 -29.13 -7.27 3.16
CA TYR A 121 -29.29 -7.87 1.83
C TYR A 121 -29.44 -9.40 1.93
N ILE A 122 -30.51 -9.96 1.36
CA ILE A 122 -30.85 -11.38 1.41
C ILE A 122 -30.79 -12.09 0.04
N GLY A 123 -30.45 -11.38 -1.05
CA GLY A 123 -30.31 -11.95 -2.38
C GLY A 123 -28.97 -12.71 -2.56
N ASN A 124 -28.84 -13.44 -3.64
CA ASN A 124 -27.59 -14.11 -3.97
C ASN A 124 -26.52 -13.15 -4.53
N TYR A 125 -25.27 -13.61 -4.59
CA TYR A 125 -24.15 -12.82 -5.06
C TYR A 125 -24.31 -12.28 -6.50
N PHE A 126 -24.89 -13.06 -7.42
CA PHE A 126 -25.04 -12.61 -8.81
C PHE A 126 -26.11 -11.54 -8.96
N GLU A 127 -27.19 -11.62 -8.19
CA GLU A 127 -28.22 -10.58 -8.13
C GLU A 127 -27.70 -9.29 -7.52
N HIS A 128 -26.74 -9.38 -6.59
CA HIS A 128 -26.09 -8.24 -5.97
C HIS A 128 -25.33 -7.36 -6.96
N TYR A 129 -24.88 -7.87 -8.13
CA TYR A 129 -24.25 -7.04 -9.15
C TYR A 129 -25.14 -5.87 -9.59
N LYS A 130 -26.46 -6.04 -9.60
CA LYS A 130 -27.38 -4.93 -9.86
C LYS A 130 -27.29 -3.86 -8.78
N VAL A 131 -27.25 -4.24 -7.51
CA VAL A 131 -27.09 -3.32 -6.37
C VAL A 131 -25.73 -2.61 -6.47
N PHE A 132 -24.67 -3.36 -6.71
CA PHE A 132 -23.33 -2.83 -6.85
C PHE A 132 -23.24 -1.70 -7.90
N PHE A 133 -23.83 -1.86 -9.07
CA PHE A 133 -23.75 -0.83 -10.12
C PHE A 133 -24.82 0.27 -10.03
N THR A 134 -25.86 0.12 -9.20
CA THR A 134 -26.95 1.11 -9.11
C THR A 134 -26.91 1.92 -7.81
N ARG A 135 -26.33 1.40 -6.75
CA ARG A 135 -26.19 2.08 -5.47
C ARG A 135 -24.78 2.66 -5.35
N ILE A 136 -24.67 3.97 -5.58
CA ILE A 136 -23.41 4.71 -5.43
C ILE A 136 -23.44 5.46 -4.09
N THR A 137 -22.47 5.18 -3.23
CA THR A 137 -22.27 5.81 -1.94
C THR A 137 -20.99 6.68 -1.97
N ASP A 138 -20.10 6.50 -1.03
CA ASP A 138 -18.84 7.24 -0.89
C ASP A 138 -17.66 6.66 -1.68
N LEU A 139 -17.88 5.64 -2.49
CA LEU A 139 -16.90 4.87 -3.26
C LEU A 139 -15.97 3.98 -2.42
N THR A 140 -16.00 4.03 -1.09
CA THR A 140 -15.23 3.10 -0.25
C THR A 140 -15.83 1.70 -0.29
N GLY A 141 -17.17 1.64 -0.28
CA GLY A 141 -17.96 0.41 -0.23
C GLY A 141 -17.99 -0.23 1.16
N ASN A 142 -17.50 0.47 2.18
CA ASN A 142 -17.58 0.01 3.55
C ASN A 142 -19.02 -0.27 3.98
N ASP A 143 -19.95 0.52 3.45
CA ASP A 143 -21.39 0.45 3.70
C ASP A 143 -22.17 -0.24 2.55
N GLY A 144 -21.47 -0.97 1.69
CA GLY A 144 -22.04 -1.65 0.52
C GLY A 144 -22.21 -0.74 -0.71
N GLY A 145 -22.86 -1.26 -1.75
CA GLY A 145 -23.01 -0.57 -3.04
C GLY A 145 -21.71 -0.50 -3.85
N PHE A 146 -21.60 0.47 -4.76
CA PHE A 146 -20.44 0.62 -5.62
C PHE A 146 -19.18 0.93 -4.81
N ALA A 147 -18.13 0.14 -5.02
CA ALA A 147 -16.90 0.22 -4.26
C ALA A 147 -15.66 0.14 -5.15
N VAL A 148 -14.71 1.01 -4.94
CA VAL A 148 -13.33 0.83 -5.44
C VAL A 148 -12.47 0.09 -4.42
N ALA A 149 -12.86 0.08 -3.16
CA ALA A 149 -12.23 -0.62 -2.07
C ALA A 149 -10.70 -0.40 -2.03
N HIS A 150 -9.91 -1.41 -1.66
CA HIS A 150 -8.45 -1.35 -1.66
C HIS A 150 -7.82 -1.06 -3.04
N MET A 151 -8.58 -1.22 -4.13
CA MET A 151 -8.09 -0.95 -5.49
C MET A 151 -7.83 0.55 -5.74
N TRP A 152 -8.27 1.47 -4.86
CA TRP A 152 -8.04 2.92 -4.96
C TRP A 152 -6.57 3.29 -5.18
N PHE A 153 -5.65 2.52 -4.61
CA PHE A 153 -4.21 2.76 -4.75
C PHE A 153 -3.73 2.76 -6.21
N LEU A 154 -4.32 1.92 -7.08
CA LEU A 154 -3.89 1.78 -8.48
C LEU A 154 -4.16 3.04 -9.31
N PRO A 155 -5.40 3.58 -9.36
CA PRO A 155 -5.66 4.82 -10.11
C PRO A 155 -4.94 6.02 -9.49
N VAL A 156 -4.83 6.12 -8.17
CA VAL A 156 -4.08 7.20 -7.52
C VAL A 156 -2.61 7.14 -7.90
N LEU A 157 -1.98 5.97 -7.84
CA LEU A 157 -0.58 5.81 -8.28
C LEU A 157 -0.39 6.09 -9.76
N MET A 158 -1.38 5.75 -10.61
CA MET A 158 -1.34 6.05 -12.03
C MET A 158 -1.37 7.56 -12.27
N ILE A 159 -2.31 8.28 -11.65
CA ILE A 159 -2.44 9.74 -11.76
C ILE A 159 -1.16 10.43 -11.27
N ILE A 160 -0.71 10.11 -10.06
CA ILE A 160 0.53 10.65 -9.48
C ILE A 160 1.73 10.39 -10.39
N SER A 161 1.82 9.21 -11.02
CA SER A 161 2.92 8.89 -11.94
C SER A 161 2.90 9.78 -13.18
N ILE A 162 1.72 10.15 -13.70
CA ILE A 162 1.57 11.03 -14.86
C ILE A 162 1.91 12.47 -14.49
N GLU A 163 1.35 12.97 -13.38
CA GLU A 163 1.63 14.32 -12.87
C GLU A 163 3.13 14.50 -12.56
N ALA A 164 3.74 13.50 -11.92
CA ALA A 164 5.17 13.51 -11.66
C ALA A 164 6.01 13.56 -12.94
N CYS A 165 5.60 12.87 -14.02
CA CYS A 165 6.27 12.99 -15.31
C CYS A 165 6.28 14.42 -15.84
N VAL A 166 5.18 15.16 -15.69
CA VAL A 166 5.10 16.56 -16.10
C VAL A 166 6.07 17.42 -15.29
N VAL A 167 6.04 17.27 -13.96
CA VAL A 167 6.94 18.02 -13.06
C VAL A 167 8.41 17.70 -13.34
N ILE A 168 8.75 16.42 -13.50
CA ILE A 168 10.12 15.96 -13.79
C ILE A 168 10.60 16.59 -15.10
N LYS A 169 9.76 16.57 -16.15
CA LYS A 169 10.10 17.14 -17.45
C LYS A 169 10.31 18.66 -17.37
N ILE A 170 9.52 19.38 -16.58
CA ILE A 170 9.70 20.82 -16.34
C ILE A 170 11.03 21.06 -15.61
N VAL A 171 11.34 20.28 -14.58
CA VAL A 171 12.60 20.40 -13.83
C VAL A 171 13.82 20.10 -14.70
N GLU A 172 13.71 19.22 -15.69
CA GLU A 172 14.80 18.91 -16.63
C GLU A 172 15.21 20.12 -17.51
N ILE A 173 14.34 21.09 -17.72
CA ILE A 173 14.63 22.33 -18.46
C ILE A 173 15.55 23.25 -17.64
N ILE A 174 15.57 23.13 -16.31
CA ILE A 174 16.41 23.92 -15.42
C ILE A 174 17.87 23.47 -15.55
N PRO A 175 18.85 24.38 -15.77
CA PRO A 175 20.26 24.03 -15.87
C PRO A 175 20.79 23.25 -14.65
N VAL A 176 21.62 22.23 -14.88
CA VAL A 176 22.13 21.29 -13.85
C VAL A 176 22.75 22.04 -12.64
N LYS A 177 23.60 23.04 -12.90
CA LYS A 177 24.23 23.85 -11.82
C LYS A 177 23.21 24.49 -10.87
N LYS A 178 22.08 24.98 -11.41
CA LYS A 178 21.00 25.56 -10.58
C LYS A 178 20.26 24.47 -9.77
N ARG A 179 20.07 23.28 -10.34
CA ARG A 179 19.43 22.15 -9.65
C ARG A 179 20.25 21.63 -8.46
N GLU A 180 21.57 21.55 -8.60
CA GLU A 180 22.48 21.11 -7.52
C GLU A 180 22.45 22.06 -6.33
N GLY A 181 22.45 23.38 -6.56
CA GLY A 181 22.36 24.40 -5.51
C GLY A 181 21.01 24.41 -4.79
N LEU A 182 19.93 23.96 -5.44
CA LEU A 182 18.58 23.91 -4.88
C LEU A 182 18.23 22.57 -4.22
N GLY A 183 19.11 21.56 -4.26
CA GLY A 183 18.81 20.22 -3.81
C GLY A 183 18.28 20.12 -2.38
N LEU A 184 18.94 20.77 -1.41
CA LEU A 184 18.50 20.78 -0.01
C LEU A 184 17.19 21.58 0.16
N ILE A 185 17.05 22.70 -0.51
CA ILE A 185 15.83 23.53 -0.46
C ILE A 185 14.64 22.74 -1.03
N CYS A 186 14.82 22.07 -2.16
CA CYS A 186 13.79 21.21 -2.75
C CYS A 186 13.42 20.03 -1.84
N PHE A 187 14.39 19.41 -1.19
CA PHE A 187 14.13 18.35 -0.21
C PHE A 187 13.26 18.86 0.95
N ILE A 188 13.64 19.98 1.54
CA ILE A 188 12.88 20.61 2.64
C ILE A 188 11.49 21.00 2.16
N ALA A 189 11.37 21.66 1.01
CA ALA A 189 10.08 22.10 0.46
C ALA A 189 9.13 20.94 0.19
N LEU A 190 9.59 19.85 -0.42
CA LEU A 190 8.77 18.66 -0.67
C LEU A 190 8.37 17.97 0.63
N THR A 191 9.27 17.92 1.62
CA THR A 191 8.96 17.37 2.95
C THR A 191 7.90 18.20 3.65
N LEU A 192 8.06 19.53 3.70
CA LEU A 192 7.08 20.44 4.30
C LEU A 192 5.72 20.37 3.57
N ALA A 193 5.73 20.31 2.23
CA ALA A 193 4.51 20.14 1.45
C ALA A 193 3.79 18.82 1.77
N SER A 194 4.54 17.73 1.93
CA SER A 194 3.95 16.44 2.32
C SER A 194 3.30 16.48 3.72
N ILE A 195 3.92 17.21 4.65
CA ILE A 195 3.38 17.41 6.00
C ILE A 195 2.14 18.31 5.97
N ALA A 196 2.21 19.44 5.28
CA ALA A 196 1.12 20.40 5.21
C ALA A 196 -0.15 19.81 4.57
N THR A 197 0.02 18.87 3.63
CA THR A 197 -1.11 18.25 2.91
C THR A 197 -1.60 16.95 3.56
N PHE A 198 -0.98 16.47 4.63
CA PHE A 198 -1.29 15.18 5.25
C PHE A 198 -2.74 15.03 5.71
N LYS A 199 -3.37 16.11 6.16
CA LYS A 199 -4.80 16.13 6.53
C LYS A 199 -5.75 16.50 5.37
N ILE A 200 -5.23 16.93 4.22
CA ILE A 200 -6.04 17.27 3.05
C ILE A 200 -6.41 15.97 2.34
N ARG A 201 -7.68 15.59 2.41
CA ARG A 201 -8.19 14.35 1.84
C ARG A 201 -8.87 14.60 0.50
N LEU A 202 -8.60 13.72 -0.46
CA LEU A 202 -9.31 13.61 -1.73
C LEU A 202 -9.76 12.15 -1.86
N PHE A 203 -11.05 11.90 -1.95
CA PHE A 203 -11.64 10.54 -1.91
C PHE A 203 -11.20 9.73 -0.67
N GLY A 204 -11.18 10.37 0.51
CA GLY A 204 -10.76 9.74 1.75
C GLY A 204 -9.24 9.66 1.97
N GLU A 205 -8.41 9.93 0.94
CA GLU A 205 -6.97 9.72 0.96
C GLU A 205 -6.14 11.00 0.82
N PRO A 206 -4.95 11.13 1.46
CA PRO A 206 -4.09 12.30 1.34
C PRO A 206 -3.27 12.29 0.02
N VAL A 207 -3.95 12.35 -1.12
CA VAL A 207 -3.35 12.19 -2.46
C VAL A 207 -2.21 13.18 -2.72
N HIS A 208 -2.34 14.43 -2.24
CA HIS A 208 -1.28 15.44 -2.38
C HIS A 208 -0.01 15.04 -1.61
N THR A 209 -0.16 14.51 -0.39
CA THR A 209 0.96 13.97 0.39
C THR A 209 1.65 12.85 -0.38
N TYR A 210 0.89 11.94 -0.97
CA TYR A 210 1.41 10.84 -1.76
C TYR A 210 2.19 11.32 -2.99
N PHE A 211 1.71 12.38 -3.65
CA PHE A 211 2.42 13.00 -4.76
C PHE A 211 3.79 13.57 -4.33
N PHE A 212 3.85 14.31 -3.23
CA PHE A 212 5.11 14.86 -2.73
C PHE A 212 6.08 13.77 -2.26
N LEU A 213 5.58 12.72 -1.62
CA LEU A 213 6.39 11.55 -1.24
C LEU A 213 6.92 10.79 -2.46
N PHE A 214 6.13 10.67 -3.52
CA PHE A 214 6.59 10.09 -4.78
C PHE A 214 7.74 10.91 -5.38
N LEU A 215 7.65 12.25 -5.38
CA LEU A 215 8.74 13.12 -5.85
C LEU A 215 9.97 13.04 -4.94
N LEU A 216 9.80 12.96 -3.61
CA LEU A 216 10.90 12.70 -2.67
C LEU A 216 11.58 11.36 -2.99
N GLY A 217 10.80 10.32 -3.24
CA GLY A 217 11.30 9.01 -3.69
C GLY A 217 12.11 9.11 -4.97
N TYR A 218 11.58 9.81 -5.96
CA TYR A 218 12.21 9.98 -7.28
C TYR A 218 13.52 10.75 -7.22
N TYR A 219 13.58 11.89 -6.53
CA TYR A 219 14.73 12.78 -6.56
C TYR A 219 15.78 12.48 -5.48
N PHE A 220 15.37 12.01 -4.30
CA PHE A 220 16.26 11.91 -3.14
C PHE A 220 16.48 10.47 -2.67
N TYR A 221 15.42 9.71 -2.42
CA TYR A 221 15.55 8.33 -1.94
C TYR A 221 16.00 7.33 -3.01
N SER A 222 16.14 7.76 -4.25
CA SER A 222 16.82 7.01 -5.32
C SER A 222 18.34 7.24 -5.38
N ASP A 223 18.85 8.26 -4.66
CA ASP A 223 20.27 8.60 -4.59
C ASP A 223 20.93 7.92 -3.38
N LYS A 224 22.00 7.14 -3.64
CA LYS A 224 22.76 6.43 -2.61
C LYS A 224 23.33 7.38 -1.53
N ASN A 225 23.75 8.58 -1.90
CA ASN A 225 24.32 9.55 -0.95
C ASN A 225 23.30 10.02 0.07
N TYR A 226 22.04 10.21 -0.34
CA TYR A 226 20.94 10.54 0.59
C TYR A 226 20.63 9.38 1.52
N ILE A 227 20.61 8.16 1.00
CA ILE A 227 20.37 6.95 1.79
C ILE A 227 21.44 6.80 2.87
N GLU A 228 22.72 7.00 2.54
CA GLU A 228 23.80 6.93 3.51
C GLU A 228 23.71 8.02 4.60
N LYS A 229 23.22 9.22 4.26
CA LYS A 229 22.94 10.26 5.27
C LYS A 229 21.81 9.83 6.20
N ILE A 230 20.72 9.26 5.70
CA ILE A 230 19.61 8.76 6.52
C ILE A 230 20.08 7.62 7.43
N LYS A 231 20.90 6.69 6.93
CA LYS A 231 21.49 5.60 7.74
C LYS A 231 22.30 6.10 8.92
N LYS A 232 23.01 7.22 8.77
CA LYS A 232 23.76 7.83 9.90
C LYS A 232 22.85 8.34 11.01
N LEU A 233 21.62 8.75 10.66
CA LEU A 233 20.62 9.25 11.61
C LEU A 233 19.73 8.14 12.21
N LYS A 234 19.96 6.87 11.90
CA LYS A 234 19.13 5.74 12.34
C LYS A 234 18.89 5.68 13.84
N TRP A 235 19.94 5.94 14.62
CA TRP A 235 19.88 5.91 16.09
C TRP A 235 19.02 7.02 16.70
N PHE A 236 18.65 8.00 15.90
CA PHE A 236 17.76 9.09 16.26
C PHE A 236 16.35 8.88 15.69
N ILE A 237 16.26 8.63 14.39
CA ILE A 237 14.98 8.51 13.68
C ILE A 237 14.17 7.30 14.14
N VAL A 238 14.80 6.13 14.31
CA VAL A 238 14.09 4.89 14.66
C VAL A 238 13.50 4.92 16.06
N PRO A 239 14.27 5.28 17.14
CA PRO A 239 13.67 5.39 18.47
C PRO A 239 12.59 6.46 18.56
N LEU A 240 12.76 7.63 17.94
CA LEU A 240 11.74 8.67 17.93
C LEU A 240 10.47 8.24 17.20
N PHE A 241 10.60 7.51 16.09
CA PHE A 241 9.46 6.89 15.41
C PHE A 241 8.70 5.94 16.34
N LEU A 242 9.40 5.03 17.00
CA LEU A 242 8.77 4.06 17.90
C LEU A 242 8.09 4.74 19.08
N ILE A 243 8.74 5.73 19.71
CA ILE A 243 8.17 6.49 20.82
C ILE A 243 6.94 7.28 20.36
N SER A 244 7.03 8.02 19.26
CA SER A 244 5.91 8.83 18.76
C SER A 244 4.71 7.97 18.36
N THR A 245 4.96 6.81 17.76
CA THR A 245 3.90 5.87 17.38
C THR A 245 3.29 5.19 18.60
N ALA A 246 4.08 4.76 19.57
CA ALA A 246 3.59 4.20 20.82
C ALA A 246 2.73 5.20 21.59
N LEU A 247 3.17 6.47 21.68
CA LEU A 247 2.38 7.55 22.27
C LEU A 247 1.08 7.80 21.48
N TYR A 248 1.15 7.81 20.16
CA TYR A 248 -0.04 7.95 19.32
C TYR A 248 -1.08 6.85 19.60
N VAL A 249 -0.65 5.58 19.59
CA VAL A 249 -1.51 4.43 19.92
C VAL A 249 -2.10 4.58 21.33
N TYR A 250 -1.25 4.86 22.33
CA TYR A 250 -1.68 5.02 23.72
C TYR A 250 -2.71 6.15 23.88
N LEU A 251 -2.48 7.30 23.26
CA LEU A 251 -3.38 8.44 23.37
C LEU A 251 -4.73 8.17 22.68
N VAL A 252 -4.75 7.50 21.53
CA VAL A 252 -6.01 7.15 20.86
C VAL A 252 -6.81 6.13 21.67
N GLU A 253 -6.14 5.13 22.26
CA GLU A 253 -6.83 4.01 22.89
C GLU A 253 -7.20 4.22 24.35
N TYR A 254 -6.43 5.01 25.09
CA TYR A 254 -6.53 5.06 26.54
C TYR A 254 -6.78 6.45 27.11
N THR A 255 -6.88 7.50 26.27
CA THR A 255 -7.07 8.85 26.77
C THR A 255 -8.19 9.57 26.02
N GLU A 256 -8.87 10.47 26.73
CA GLU A 256 -9.82 11.41 26.15
C GLU A 256 -9.33 12.85 26.34
N GLY A 257 -9.66 13.75 25.42
CA GLY A 257 -9.37 15.19 25.55
C GLY A 257 -7.99 15.65 25.10
N PHE A 258 -7.06 14.75 24.77
CA PHE A 258 -5.70 15.11 24.29
C PHE A 258 -5.59 15.24 22.76
N TYR A 259 -6.64 15.65 22.10
CA TYR A 259 -6.77 15.64 20.63
C TYR A 259 -5.59 16.32 19.89
N GLN A 260 -5.16 17.49 20.37
CA GLN A 260 -4.04 18.20 19.74
C GLN A 260 -2.72 17.43 19.86
N PHE A 261 -2.44 16.86 21.02
CA PHE A 261 -1.24 16.09 21.28
C PHE A 261 -1.24 14.77 20.50
N THR A 262 -2.36 14.09 20.45
CA THR A 262 -2.58 12.90 19.61
C THR A 262 -2.29 13.21 18.13
N THR A 263 -2.77 14.36 17.67
CA THR A 263 -2.48 14.83 16.31
C THR A 263 -0.99 15.05 16.07
N VAL A 264 -0.28 15.68 17.00
CA VAL A 264 1.18 15.87 16.91
C VAL A 264 1.90 14.53 16.85
N CYS A 265 1.53 13.57 17.71
CA CYS A 265 2.13 12.24 17.71
C CYS A 265 1.89 11.50 16.39
N ASN A 266 0.69 11.60 15.79
CA ASN A 266 0.41 11.05 14.47
C ASN A 266 1.29 11.66 13.37
N TYR A 267 1.45 13.00 13.37
CA TYR A 267 2.36 13.65 12.43
C TYR A 267 3.81 13.20 12.62
N LEU A 268 4.27 13.08 13.85
CA LEU A 268 5.62 12.58 14.13
C LEU A 268 5.79 11.12 13.69
N ALA A 269 4.79 10.26 13.94
CA ALA A 269 4.76 8.89 13.46
C ALA A 269 4.84 8.81 11.93
N PHE A 270 4.17 9.71 11.21
CA PHE A 270 4.26 9.83 9.74
C PHE A 270 5.64 10.29 9.28
N ILE A 271 6.11 11.45 9.79
CA ILE A 271 7.35 12.10 9.35
C ILE A 271 8.58 11.22 9.62
N LEU A 272 8.59 10.55 10.77
CA LEU A 272 9.69 9.70 11.19
C LEU A 272 9.54 8.26 10.67
N GLY A 273 8.31 7.76 10.55
CA GLY A 273 8.02 6.38 10.16
C GLY A 273 8.48 6.04 8.76
N VAL A 274 8.19 6.90 7.79
CA VAL A 274 8.61 6.69 6.39
C VAL A 274 10.13 6.57 6.27
N PRO A 275 10.96 7.53 6.74
CA PRO A 275 12.41 7.40 6.68
C PRO A 275 12.97 6.30 7.61
N ALA A 276 12.35 6.02 8.76
CA ALA A 276 12.77 4.95 9.66
C ALA A 276 12.64 3.57 8.99
N ILE A 277 11.46 3.24 8.50
CA ILE A 277 11.21 1.94 7.84
C ILE A 277 12.03 1.81 6.55
N PHE A 278 12.18 2.89 5.78
CA PHE A 278 13.03 2.89 4.59
C PHE A 278 14.51 2.66 4.96
N CYS A 279 15.00 3.30 6.02
CA CYS A 279 16.36 3.11 6.53
C CYS A 279 16.58 1.66 6.98
N LEU A 280 15.68 1.12 7.81
CA LEU A 280 15.75 -0.28 8.26
C LEU A 280 15.72 -1.25 7.07
N GLY A 281 14.86 -1.00 6.10
CA GLY A 281 14.81 -1.78 4.86
C GLY A 281 16.15 -1.75 4.11
N SER A 282 16.77 -0.58 3.97
CA SER A 282 18.05 -0.43 3.29
C SER A 282 19.24 -1.06 4.03
N LEU A 283 19.12 -1.27 5.35
CA LEU A 283 20.14 -1.91 6.17
C LEU A 283 20.01 -3.44 6.21
N TRP A 284 18.77 -3.94 6.30
CA TRP A 284 18.52 -5.34 6.61
C TRP A 284 17.89 -6.14 5.47
N LEU A 285 17.30 -5.47 4.49
CA LEU A 285 16.57 -6.12 3.40
C LEU A 285 17.27 -6.04 2.03
N ASP A 286 18.54 -5.57 1.97
CA ASP A 286 19.25 -5.47 0.69
C ASP A 286 19.90 -6.80 0.28
N PHE A 287 19.08 -7.85 0.27
CA PHE A 287 19.46 -9.16 -0.20
C PHE A 287 18.42 -9.74 -1.15
N ARG A 288 18.82 -10.72 -1.95
CA ARG A 288 17.95 -11.46 -2.85
C ARG A 288 18.29 -12.96 -2.81
N ASN A 289 17.28 -13.74 -2.50
CA ASN A 289 17.29 -15.20 -2.58
C ASN A 289 16.02 -15.66 -3.31
N ASP A 290 15.83 -16.98 -3.42
CA ASP A 290 14.66 -17.55 -4.11
C ASP A 290 13.34 -17.17 -3.43
N VAL A 291 13.34 -17.06 -2.12
CA VAL A 291 12.16 -16.69 -1.31
C VAL A 291 11.77 -15.24 -1.58
N THR A 292 12.70 -14.29 -1.42
CA THR A 292 12.40 -12.86 -1.67
C THR A 292 12.09 -12.59 -3.13
N GLY A 293 12.75 -13.30 -4.04
CA GLY A 293 12.46 -13.28 -5.47
C GLY A 293 11.05 -13.76 -5.79
N PHE A 294 10.62 -14.85 -5.15
CA PHE A 294 9.27 -15.37 -5.27
C PHE A 294 8.21 -14.38 -4.78
N PHE A 295 8.34 -13.87 -3.55
CA PHE A 295 7.39 -12.91 -2.98
C PHE A 295 7.30 -11.61 -3.78
N SER A 296 8.44 -11.09 -4.25
CA SER A 296 8.47 -9.90 -5.12
C SER A 296 7.71 -10.11 -6.44
N GLU A 297 7.75 -11.33 -7.02
CA GLU A 297 7.03 -11.64 -8.26
C GLU A 297 5.52 -11.76 -8.07
N ILE A 298 5.06 -12.29 -6.93
CA ILE A 298 3.64 -12.51 -6.68
C ILE A 298 2.94 -11.34 -5.99
N SER A 299 3.69 -10.40 -5.40
CA SER A 299 3.14 -9.33 -4.54
C SER A 299 2.02 -8.52 -5.22
N TYR A 300 2.12 -8.30 -6.53
CA TYR A 300 1.10 -7.56 -7.27
C TYR A 300 -0.24 -8.31 -7.37
N LEU A 301 -0.21 -9.61 -7.70
CA LEU A 301 -1.42 -10.43 -7.72
C LEU A 301 -1.97 -10.61 -6.31
N TYR A 302 -1.10 -10.84 -5.34
CA TYR A 302 -1.45 -10.93 -3.93
C TYR A 302 -2.21 -9.69 -3.46
N TYR A 303 -1.72 -8.50 -3.80
CA TYR A 303 -2.39 -7.23 -3.52
C TYR A 303 -3.82 -7.19 -4.08
N ILE A 304 -4.05 -7.68 -5.31
CA ILE A 304 -5.36 -7.62 -5.96
C ILE A 304 -6.38 -8.52 -5.26
N ILE A 305 -5.99 -9.76 -4.88
CA ILE A 305 -6.94 -10.79 -4.48
C ILE A 305 -7.06 -11.02 -2.97
N HIS A 306 -6.17 -10.49 -2.14
CA HIS A 306 -6.09 -10.82 -0.72
C HIS A 306 -7.34 -10.40 0.08
N PHE A 307 -7.90 -9.23 -0.23
CA PHE A 307 -8.92 -8.63 0.62
C PHE A 307 -10.28 -9.33 0.56
N PRO A 308 -10.87 -9.67 -0.60
CA PRO A 308 -12.10 -10.45 -0.62
C PRO A 308 -11.96 -11.84 0.02
N ILE A 309 -10.79 -12.45 -0.08
CA ILE A 309 -10.51 -13.73 0.60
C ILE A 309 -10.54 -13.53 2.12
N LEU A 310 -9.96 -12.44 2.62
CA LEU A 310 -9.98 -12.10 4.03
C LEU A 310 -11.40 -11.87 4.55
N VAL A 311 -12.16 -11.00 3.87
CA VAL A 311 -13.55 -10.67 4.28
C VAL A 311 -14.43 -11.92 4.26
N PHE A 312 -14.29 -12.77 3.25
CA PHE A 312 -14.99 -14.05 3.20
C PHE A 312 -14.70 -14.91 4.44
N TRP A 313 -13.44 -15.08 4.83
CA TRP A 313 -13.10 -15.90 5.98
C TRP A 313 -13.53 -15.29 7.31
N GLN A 314 -13.37 -13.98 7.49
CA GLN A 314 -13.89 -13.31 8.68
C GLN A 314 -15.40 -13.51 8.83
N TYR A 315 -16.15 -13.36 7.73
CA TYR A 315 -17.59 -13.59 7.71
C TYR A 315 -17.94 -15.08 8.01
N ALA A 316 -17.28 -16.03 7.34
CA ALA A 316 -17.57 -17.44 7.51
C ALA A 316 -17.28 -17.94 8.94
N LEU A 317 -16.17 -17.49 9.53
CA LEU A 317 -15.78 -17.82 10.90
C LEU A 317 -16.73 -17.22 11.94
N ASP A 318 -17.23 -15.99 11.69
CA ASP A 318 -18.26 -15.37 12.51
C ASP A 318 -19.56 -16.17 12.49
N LYS A 319 -20.01 -16.61 11.32
CA LYS A 319 -21.23 -17.40 11.15
C LYS A 319 -21.21 -18.75 11.87
N ILE A 320 -20.05 -19.34 12.08
CA ILE A 320 -19.91 -20.56 12.88
C ILE A 320 -19.69 -20.32 14.37
N GLY A 321 -19.80 -19.05 14.81
CA GLY A 321 -19.70 -18.65 16.21
C GLY A 321 -18.28 -18.65 16.77
N MET A 322 -17.24 -18.46 15.93
CA MET A 322 -15.89 -18.31 16.42
C MET A 322 -15.74 -17.02 17.21
N ASN A 323 -15.06 -17.07 18.36
CA ASN A 323 -14.80 -15.87 19.14
C ASN A 323 -13.93 -14.85 18.36
N HIS A 324 -14.04 -13.57 18.67
CA HIS A 324 -13.43 -12.46 17.93
C HIS A 324 -11.91 -12.58 17.79
N THR A 325 -11.19 -12.97 18.85
CA THR A 325 -9.74 -13.17 18.81
C THR A 325 -9.36 -14.35 17.91
N GLY A 326 -10.08 -15.47 18.01
CA GLY A 326 -9.90 -16.62 17.13
C GLY A 326 -10.19 -16.27 15.68
N ASN A 327 -11.29 -15.55 15.40
CA ASN A 327 -11.65 -15.06 14.07
C ASN A 327 -10.49 -14.25 13.46
N PHE A 328 -9.95 -13.27 14.20
CA PHE A 328 -8.82 -12.46 13.74
C PHE A 328 -7.63 -13.30 13.27
N PHE A 329 -7.11 -14.19 14.12
CA PHE A 329 -5.91 -14.97 13.79
C PHE A 329 -6.16 -16.05 12.73
N VAL A 330 -7.27 -16.76 12.82
CA VAL A 330 -7.60 -17.85 11.89
C VAL A 330 -7.93 -17.28 10.50
N ALA A 331 -8.68 -16.18 10.42
CA ALA A 331 -8.96 -15.52 9.15
C ALA A 331 -7.67 -15.06 8.45
N ILE A 332 -6.72 -14.47 9.18
CA ILE A 332 -5.40 -14.08 8.63
C ILE A 332 -4.67 -15.32 8.09
N LEU A 333 -4.56 -16.39 8.88
CA LEU A 333 -3.85 -17.61 8.49
C LEU A 333 -4.44 -18.23 7.23
N LEU A 334 -5.76 -18.40 7.18
CA LEU A 334 -6.47 -18.95 6.02
C LEU A 334 -6.33 -18.05 4.81
N SER A 335 -6.47 -16.72 4.99
CA SER A 335 -6.36 -15.76 3.89
C SER A 335 -4.96 -15.73 3.30
N VAL A 336 -3.91 -15.71 4.12
CA VAL A 336 -2.52 -15.80 3.65
C VAL A 336 -2.30 -17.08 2.88
N SER A 337 -2.70 -18.24 3.43
CA SER A 337 -2.48 -19.56 2.82
C SER A 337 -3.20 -19.69 1.48
N ILE A 338 -4.45 -19.28 1.41
CA ILE A 338 -5.26 -19.38 0.18
C ILE A 338 -4.78 -18.38 -0.87
N THR A 339 -4.51 -17.13 -0.49
CA THR A 339 -3.97 -16.12 -1.41
C THR A 339 -2.64 -16.57 -2.01
N LEU A 340 -1.73 -17.13 -1.20
CA LEU A 340 -0.47 -17.69 -1.67
C LEU A 340 -0.69 -18.86 -2.64
N THR A 341 -1.61 -19.76 -2.34
CA THR A 341 -1.96 -20.90 -3.20
C THR A 341 -2.44 -20.42 -4.57
N PHE A 342 -3.34 -19.46 -4.62
CA PHE A 342 -3.78 -18.84 -5.88
C PHE A 342 -2.63 -18.20 -6.65
N CYS A 343 -1.74 -17.48 -6.00
CA CYS A 343 -0.57 -16.85 -6.63
C CYS A 343 0.38 -17.90 -7.22
N VAL A 344 0.62 -19.01 -6.51
CA VAL A 344 1.45 -20.12 -7.00
C VAL A 344 0.80 -20.80 -8.22
N MET A 345 -0.49 -21.10 -8.15
CA MET A 345 -1.24 -21.71 -9.24
C MET A 345 -1.22 -20.82 -10.49
N TYR A 346 -1.51 -19.53 -10.35
CA TYR A 346 -1.44 -18.57 -11.45
C TYR A 346 -0.05 -18.52 -12.10
N LYS A 347 1.01 -18.50 -11.27
CA LYS A 347 2.39 -18.49 -11.76
C LYS A 347 2.74 -19.76 -12.54
N ARG A 348 2.26 -20.94 -12.08
CA ARG A 348 2.46 -22.23 -12.78
C ARG A 348 1.73 -22.24 -14.12
N ILE A 349 0.45 -21.83 -14.15
CA ILE A 349 -0.36 -21.76 -15.37
C ILE A 349 0.31 -20.82 -16.39
N LYS A 350 0.71 -19.61 -15.97
CA LYS A 350 1.37 -18.63 -16.83
C LYS A 350 2.66 -19.19 -17.44
N ARG A 351 3.47 -19.91 -16.67
CA ARG A 351 4.71 -20.54 -17.16
C ARG A 351 4.41 -21.64 -18.17
N HIS A 352 3.39 -22.46 -17.91
CA HIS A 352 2.99 -23.54 -18.81
C HIS A 352 2.50 -23.00 -20.17
N LEU A 353 1.64 -21.97 -20.15
CA LEU A 353 1.15 -21.32 -21.36
C LEU A 353 2.27 -20.66 -22.16
N ALA A 354 3.20 -19.95 -21.48
CA ALA A 354 4.36 -19.36 -22.16
C ALA A 354 5.26 -20.40 -22.82
N ALA A 355 5.50 -21.55 -22.17
CA ALA A 355 6.29 -22.63 -22.74
C ALA A 355 5.59 -23.31 -23.94
N LYS A 356 4.26 -23.36 -23.94
CA LYS A 356 3.46 -23.93 -25.05
C LYS A 356 3.52 -23.01 -26.28
N LEU A 357 3.40 -21.66 -26.08
CA LEU A 357 3.51 -20.66 -27.14
C LEU A 357 4.89 -20.55 -27.78
N GLN A 358 5.96 -20.98 -27.09
CA GLN A 358 7.32 -21.00 -27.63
C GLN A 358 7.61 -22.27 -28.46
N ARG A 359 6.75 -23.29 -28.37
CA ARG A 359 6.86 -24.56 -29.08
C ARG A 359 5.97 -24.64 -30.34
N SER A 360 4.99 -23.74 -30.43
CA SER A 360 4.15 -23.51 -31.62
C SER A 360 4.75 -22.43 -32.52
#